data_723d99cbf964bd40e2e58ae054246930
#
_entry.id   723d99cbf964bd40e2e58ae054246930
#
_cell.length_a   1.000
_cell.length_b   1.000
_cell.length_c   1.000
_cell.angle_alpha   90.00
_cell.angle_beta   90.00
_cell.angle_gamma   90.00
#
_symmetry.space_group_name_H-M   'P 1'
#
loop_
_entity.id
_entity.type
_entity.pdbx_description
1 polymer ?
#
loop_
_entity_poly.entity_id
_entity_poly.type
_entity_poly.pdbx_seq_one_letter_code
_entity_poly.pdbx_strand_id
1 'polypeptide(L)'
;MTLPVEGVEFTVIGTLGKVETWAGQSWRWVEHQLFSPTHGYAWLTWEEGHFTFSRKERDFDMGGWVSVLAVETAETPPRRTYRGESYRYYETSTSEIEFMEGEFNWLPKIGETTTTVVLLGPDAMLALREGETEREVERTTLLPRDETAHALGPEEGEERLEH
;
A
#
# COMPACT_ATOMS: atom_id res chain seq x y z
N MET A 1 6.60 7.33 -17.49
CA MET A 1 6.37 8.18 -16.32
C MET A 1 7.27 7.71 -15.17
N THR A 2 8.07 8.59 -14.64
CA THR A 2 9.07 8.24 -13.63
C THR A 2 8.85 9.02 -12.35
N LEU A 3 9.23 8.42 -11.22
CA LEU A 3 9.11 9.00 -9.90
C LEU A 3 10.40 8.77 -9.11
N PRO A 4 11.10 9.84 -8.69
CA PRO A 4 12.25 9.68 -7.82
C PRO A 4 11.82 9.50 -6.36
N VAL A 5 12.34 8.46 -5.70
CA VAL A 5 12.12 8.22 -4.28
C VAL A 5 13.47 7.88 -3.64
N GLU A 6 13.89 8.68 -2.67
CA GLU A 6 15.16 8.51 -1.95
C GLU A 6 16.37 8.33 -2.88
N GLY A 7 16.42 9.12 -3.96
CA GLY A 7 17.50 9.05 -4.93
C GLY A 7 17.41 7.92 -5.95
N VAL A 8 16.37 7.12 -5.90
CA VAL A 8 16.12 6.02 -6.85
C VAL A 8 14.98 6.40 -7.78
N GLU A 9 15.18 6.22 -9.08
CA GLU A 9 14.17 6.49 -10.09
C GLU A 9 13.33 5.24 -10.36
N PHE A 10 12.00 5.36 -10.18
CA PHE A 10 11.03 4.31 -10.46
C PHE A 10 10.20 4.68 -11.68
N THR A 11 9.82 3.68 -12.45
CA THR A 11 8.89 3.84 -13.59
C THR A 11 7.54 3.27 -13.20
N VAL A 12 6.47 4.01 -13.49
CA VAL A 12 5.11 3.51 -13.33
C VAL A 12 4.82 2.52 -14.45
N ILE A 13 4.53 1.27 -14.12
CA ILE A 13 4.27 0.21 -15.09
C ILE A 13 2.81 -0.23 -15.15
N GLY A 14 2.06 -0.09 -14.07
CA GLY A 14 0.66 -0.47 -14.02
C GLY A 14 -0.11 0.30 -12.99
N THR A 15 -1.44 0.32 -13.12
CA THR A 15 -2.32 1.05 -12.23
C THR A 15 -3.53 0.19 -11.87
N LEU A 16 -3.82 0.11 -10.58
CA LEU A 16 -5.02 -0.54 -10.04
C LEU A 16 -5.94 0.49 -9.41
N GLY A 17 -7.23 0.38 -9.68
CA GLY A 17 -8.26 1.04 -8.90
C GLY A 17 -8.81 0.06 -7.90
N LYS A 18 -8.81 0.42 -6.62
CA LYS A 18 -9.32 -0.41 -5.55
C LYS A 18 -10.48 0.26 -4.83
N VAL A 19 -11.36 -0.57 -4.31
CA VAL A 19 -12.51 -0.12 -3.55
C VAL A 19 -12.68 -0.97 -2.29
N GLU A 20 -13.02 -0.31 -1.20
CA GLU A 20 -13.51 -0.93 0.02
C GLU A 20 -14.97 -0.53 0.22
N THR A 21 -15.84 -1.48 0.48
CA THR A 21 -17.26 -1.22 0.77
C THR A 21 -17.59 -1.66 2.18
N TRP A 22 -18.16 -0.75 2.96
CA TRP A 22 -18.56 -1.01 4.33
C TRP A 22 -19.84 -0.25 4.66
N ALA A 23 -20.81 -0.94 5.22
CA ALA A 23 -22.06 -0.34 5.68
C ALA A 23 -22.76 0.54 4.60
N GLY A 24 -22.72 0.11 3.34
CA GLY A 24 -23.35 0.83 2.23
C GLY A 24 -22.53 2.00 1.68
N GLN A 25 -21.35 2.24 2.23
CA GLN A 25 -20.43 3.27 1.73
C GLN A 25 -19.23 2.64 1.04
N SER A 26 -18.65 3.38 0.11
CA SER A 26 -17.47 2.92 -0.65
C SER A 26 -16.36 3.94 -0.56
N TRP A 27 -15.14 3.44 -0.39
CA TRP A 27 -13.92 4.23 -0.42
C TRP A 27 -13.06 3.71 -1.54
N ARG A 28 -12.56 4.61 -2.39
CA ARG A 28 -11.74 4.25 -3.54
C ARG A 28 -10.37 4.85 -3.45
N TRP A 29 -9.38 4.13 -3.97
CA TRP A 29 -8.02 4.64 -4.09
C TRP A 29 -7.34 4.03 -5.31
N VAL A 30 -6.19 4.57 -5.64
CA VAL A 30 -5.40 4.15 -6.80
C VAL A 30 -4.03 3.69 -6.35
N GLU A 31 -3.60 2.56 -6.85
CA GLU A 31 -2.27 2.02 -6.60
C GLU A 31 -1.52 1.89 -7.93
N HIS A 32 -0.36 2.53 -8.03
CA HIS A 32 0.53 2.40 -9.18
C HIS A 32 1.64 1.41 -8.85
N GLN A 33 1.81 0.39 -9.67
CA GLN A 33 2.99 -0.44 -9.55
C GLN A 33 4.18 0.26 -10.19
N LEU A 34 5.28 0.27 -9.45
CA LEU A 34 6.54 0.90 -9.83
C LEU A 34 7.60 -0.16 -10.06
N PHE A 35 8.54 0.16 -10.93
CA PHE A 35 9.70 -0.69 -11.17
C PHE A 35 10.98 0.14 -11.28
N SER A 36 12.04 -0.35 -10.64
CA SER A 36 13.40 0.15 -10.78
C SER A 36 14.32 -1.02 -11.12
N PRO A 37 15.19 -0.89 -12.15
CA PRO A 37 16.15 -1.95 -12.48
C PRO A 37 17.08 -2.33 -11.34
N THR A 38 17.34 -1.39 -10.42
CA THR A 38 18.25 -1.62 -9.29
C THR A 38 17.55 -2.03 -8.01
N HIS A 39 16.29 -1.60 -7.79
CA HIS A 39 15.56 -1.80 -6.53
C HIS A 39 14.29 -2.63 -6.66
N GLY A 40 13.95 -3.08 -7.89
CA GLY A 40 12.80 -3.94 -8.11
C GLY A 40 11.46 -3.22 -8.03
N TYR A 41 10.48 -3.91 -7.52
CA TYR A 41 9.09 -3.43 -7.51
C TYR A 41 8.74 -2.68 -6.23
N ALA A 42 7.84 -1.71 -6.38
CA ALA A 42 7.29 -0.92 -5.29
C ALA A 42 5.86 -0.51 -5.65
N TRP A 43 5.18 0.16 -4.73
CA TRP A 43 3.83 0.69 -4.93
C TRP A 43 3.77 2.14 -4.55
N LEU A 44 3.04 2.92 -5.36
CA LEU A 44 2.66 4.28 -5.06
C LEU A 44 1.14 4.30 -4.91
N THR A 45 0.64 4.70 -3.75
CA THR A 45 -0.79 4.74 -3.47
C THR A 45 -1.26 6.19 -3.31
N TRP A 46 -2.35 6.52 -3.99
CA TRP A 46 -3.08 7.77 -3.81
C TRP A 46 -4.39 7.49 -3.09
N GLU A 47 -4.53 8.03 -1.89
CA GLU A 47 -5.73 7.86 -1.06
C GLU A 47 -5.95 9.09 -0.20
N GLU A 48 -7.16 9.66 -0.25
CA GLU A 48 -7.58 10.77 0.61
C GLU A 48 -6.61 11.96 0.64
N GLY A 49 -6.07 12.32 -0.52
CA GLY A 49 -5.16 13.45 -0.63
C GLY A 49 -3.72 13.18 -0.26
N HIS A 50 -3.35 11.93 -0.08
CA HIS A 50 -1.99 11.54 0.30
C HIS A 50 -1.40 10.53 -0.66
N PHE A 51 -0.09 10.66 -0.89
CA PHE A 51 0.71 9.65 -1.57
C PHE A 51 1.51 8.85 -0.55
N THR A 52 1.47 7.53 -0.67
CA THR A 52 2.32 6.65 0.12
C THR A 52 3.14 5.76 -0.80
N PHE A 53 4.35 5.44 -0.34
CA PHE A 53 5.28 4.56 -1.04
C PHE A 53 5.48 3.31 -0.23
N SER A 54 5.28 2.13 -0.86
CA SER A 54 5.36 0.84 -0.19
C SER A 54 6.32 -0.09 -0.89
N ARG A 55 7.15 -0.77 -0.11
CA ARG A 55 8.03 -1.83 -0.61
C ARG A 55 7.91 -3.06 0.27
N LYS A 56 8.06 -4.22 -0.38
CA LYS A 56 8.01 -5.51 0.31
C LYS A 56 9.16 -5.65 1.30
N GLU A 57 8.84 -6.06 2.54
CA GLU A 57 9.80 -6.35 3.58
C GLU A 57 9.97 -7.86 3.71
N ARG A 58 11.15 -8.36 3.34
CA ARG A 58 11.43 -9.81 3.31
C ARG A 58 11.88 -10.35 4.66
N ASP A 59 12.39 -9.48 5.52
CA ASP A 59 12.98 -9.86 6.80
C ASP A 59 11.97 -9.94 7.94
N PHE A 60 10.69 -9.63 7.66
CA PHE A 60 9.65 -9.72 8.67
C PHE A 60 9.41 -11.18 9.05
N ASP A 61 9.48 -11.47 10.35
CA ASP A 61 9.20 -12.80 10.88
C ASP A 61 7.69 -13.10 10.77
N MET A 62 7.33 -14.05 9.94
CA MET A 62 5.93 -14.42 9.71
C MET A 62 5.25 -14.97 10.97
N GLY A 63 6.00 -15.41 11.98
CA GLY A 63 5.46 -15.70 13.31
C GLY A 63 4.91 -14.48 14.02
N GLY A 64 5.33 -13.27 13.61
CA GLY A 64 4.78 -12.00 14.09
C GLY A 64 3.54 -11.51 13.33
N TRP A 65 2.99 -12.31 12.43
CA TRP A 65 1.79 -11.92 11.68
C TRP A 65 0.62 -11.61 12.61
N VAL A 66 -0.10 -10.52 12.32
CA VAL A 66 -1.30 -10.12 13.06
C VAL A 66 -2.51 -10.39 12.18
N SER A 67 -3.30 -11.39 12.54
CA SER A 67 -4.51 -11.73 11.81
C SER A 67 -5.69 -10.85 12.23
N VAL A 68 -6.72 -10.82 11.40
CA VAL A 68 -7.98 -10.12 11.73
C VAL A 68 -8.58 -10.67 13.01
N LEU A 69 -8.55 -11.99 13.20
CA LEU A 69 -9.06 -12.62 14.42
C LEU A 69 -8.27 -12.18 15.65
N ALA A 70 -6.96 -12.08 15.54
CA ALA A 70 -6.11 -11.60 16.65
C ALA A 70 -6.47 -10.16 17.04
N VAL A 71 -6.78 -9.31 16.06
CA VAL A 71 -7.24 -7.94 16.31
C VAL A 71 -8.59 -7.92 17.02
N GLU A 72 -9.54 -8.71 16.53
CA GLU A 72 -10.91 -8.74 17.07
C GLU A 72 -10.99 -9.31 18.48
N THR A 73 -10.10 -10.23 18.84
CA THR A 73 -10.13 -10.89 20.14
C THR A 73 -9.17 -10.29 21.17
N ALA A 74 -8.33 -9.34 20.77
CA ALA A 74 -7.34 -8.72 21.66
C ALA A 74 -8.01 -7.73 22.62
N GLU A 75 -7.60 -7.76 23.90
CA GLU A 75 -8.05 -6.77 24.88
C GLU A 75 -7.38 -5.41 24.68
N THR A 76 -6.14 -5.43 24.17
CA THR A 76 -5.39 -4.22 23.81
C THR A 76 -4.91 -4.34 22.37
N PRO A 77 -4.69 -3.22 21.66
CA PRO A 77 -4.21 -3.28 20.28
C PRO A 77 -2.90 -4.09 20.18
N PRO A 78 -2.83 -5.07 19.26
CA PRO A 78 -1.61 -5.85 19.07
C PRO A 78 -0.41 -4.98 18.72
N ARG A 79 0.76 -5.39 19.22
CA ARG A 79 2.04 -4.72 18.94
C ARG A 79 3.06 -5.71 18.41
N ARG A 80 3.97 -5.20 17.57
CA ARG A 80 5.09 -5.98 17.05
C ARG A 80 6.33 -5.12 17.01
N THR A 81 7.47 -5.74 17.27
CA THR A 81 8.78 -5.08 17.12
C THR A 81 9.40 -5.56 15.83
N TYR A 82 9.83 -4.60 15.00
CA TYR A 82 10.50 -4.88 13.75
C TYR A 82 11.67 -3.90 13.56
N ARG A 83 12.86 -4.44 13.34
CA ARG A 83 14.10 -3.66 13.19
C ARG A 83 14.31 -2.66 14.33
N GLY A 84 14.04 -3.10 15.57
CA GLY A 84 14.23 -2.29 16.77
C GLY A 84 13.15 -1.26 17.06
N GLU A 85 12.13 -1.15 16.19
CA GLU A 85 11.05 -0.20 16.37
C GLU A 85 9.75 -0.89 16.74
N SER A 86 8.92 -0.21 17.53
CA SER A 86 7.63 -0.73 17.97
C SER A 86 6.53 -0.25 17.02
N TYR A 87 5.75 -1.21 16.53
CA TYR A 87 4.58 -0.96 15.67
C TYR A 87 3.33 -1.44 16.40
N ARG A 88 2.27 -0.66 16.32
CA ARG A 88 0.99 -1.01 16.94
C ARG A 88 -0.13 -1.04 15.91
N TYR A 89 -1.13 -1.86 16.17
CA TYR A 89 -2.31 -1.93 15.31
C TYR A 89 -2.94 -0.56 15.11
N TYR A 90 -3.28 -0.26 13.87
CA TYR A 90 -3.90 0.99 13.46
C TYR A 90 -5.26 0.76 12.82
N GLU A 91 -5.32 -0.03 11.73
CA GLU A 91 -6.56 -0.29 11.02
C GLU A 91 -6.53 -1.60 10.22
N THR A 92 -7.72 -2.06 9.84
CA THR A 92 -7.90 -3.20 8.94
C THR A 92 -8.77 -2.75 7.79
N SER A 93 -8.40 -3.13 6.57
CA SER A 93 -9.20 -2.87 5.39
C SER A 93 -9.27 -4.09 4.49
N THR A 94 -10.37 -4.23 3.76
CA THR A 94 -10.52 -5.24 2.72
C THR A 94 -10.83 -4.54 1.42
N SER A 95 -10.00 -4.75 0.42
CA SER A 95 -10.13 -4.10 -0.86
C SER A 95 -10.44 -5.08 -1.98
N GLU A 96 -11.07 -4.57 -3.02
CA GLU A 96 -11.37 -5.29 -4.24
C GLU A 96 -10.83 -4.50 -5.42
N ILE A 97 -10.21 -5.19 -6.38
CA ILE A 97 -9.75 -4.56 -7.62
C ILE A 97 -10.95 -4.32 -8.52
N GLU A 98 -11.23 -3.07 -8.86
CA GLU A 98 -12.32 -2.69 -9.78
C GLU A 98 -11.80 -2.15 -11.12
N PHE A 99 -10.51 -1.82 -11.21
CA PHE A 99 -9.89 -1.28 -12.41
C PHE A 99 -8.44 -1.73 -12.50
N MET A 100 -7.96 -2.02 -13.71
CA MET A 100 -6.54 -2.30 -13.93
C MET A 100 -6.11 -1.87 -15.31
N GLU A 101 -4.89 -1.35 -15.41
CA GLU A 101 -4.27 -0.89 -16.64
C GLU A 101 -2.76 -1.07 -16.56
N GLY A 102 -2.13 -1.48 -17.65
CA GLY A 102 -0.68 -1.64 -17.73
C GLY A 102 -0.19 -3.02 -17.34
N GLU A 103 1.04 -3.08 -16.85
CA GLU A 103 1.73 -4.32 -16.53
C GLU A 103 1.98 -4.46 -15.03
N PHE A 104 2.07 -5.72 -14.58
CA PHE A 104 2.27 -6.04 -13.17
C PHE A 104 3.21 -7.23 -13.02
N ASN A 105 3.80 -7.39 -11.82
CA ASN A 105 4.65 -8.52 -11.52
C ASN A 105 3.87 -9.80 -11.15
N TRP A 106 2.55 -9.76 -11.28
CA TRP A 106 1.64 -10.93 -11.18
C TRP A 106 0.48 -10.72 -12.15
N LEU A 107 -0.48 -11.63 -12.19
CA LEU A 107 -1.68 -11.51 -13.01
C LEU A 107 -2.86 -11.06 -12.14
N PRO A 108 -3.09 -9.75 -11.98
CA PRO A 108 -4.23 -9.27 -11.22
C PRO A 108 -5.54 -9.57 -11.94
N LYS A 109 -6.62 -9.69 -11.17
CA LYS A 109 -7.96 -9.93 -11.71
C LYS A 109 -8.95 -8.96 -11.11
N ILE A 110 -9.86 -8.46 -11.95
CA ILE A 110 -11.00 -7.68 -11.46
C ILE A 110 -11.77 -8.54 -10.46
N GLY A 111 -12.10 -7.98 -9.31
CA GLY A 111 -12.77 -8.70 -8.22
C GLY A 111 -11.83 -9.37 -7.22
N GLU A 112 -10.52 -9.41 -7.50
CA GLU A 112 -9.54 -9.94 -6.56
C GLU A 112 -9.55 -9.14 -5.27
N THR A 113 -9.59 -9.84 -4.13
CA THR A 113 -9.69 -9.21 -2.81
C THR A 113 -8.39 -9.35 -2.02
N THR A 114 -8.10 -8.33 -1.22
CA THR A 114 -6.96 -8.32 -0.31
C THR A 114 -7.38 -7.71 1.02
N THR A 115 -7.05 -8.41 2.12
CA THR A 115 -7.24 -7.87 3.47
C THR A 115 -5.90 -7.38 3.99
N THR A 116 -5.87 -6.14 4.48
CA THR A 116 -4.67 -5.50 4.97
C THR A 116 -4.84 -5.10 6.43
N VAL A 117 -3.93 -5.56 7.28
CA VAL A 117 -3.81 -5.09 8.66
C VAL A 117 -2.64 -4.12 8.69
N VAL A 118 -2.89 -2.89 9.12
CA VAL A 118 -1.87 -1.84 9.17
C VAL A 118 -1.41 -1.65 10.61
N LEU A 119 -0.08 -1.68 10.79
CA LEU A 119 0.58 -1.39 12.05
C LEU A 119 1.32 -0.06 11.92
N LEU A 120 1.13 0.84 12.87
CA LEU A 120 1.73 2.16 12.86
C LEU A 120 2.99 2.19 13.71
N GLY A 121 4.10 2.63 13.12
CA GLY A 121 5.37 2.86 13.79
C GLY A 121 5.73 4.34 13.83
N PRO A 122 6.92 4.69 14.35
CA PRO A 122 7.33 6.11 14.49
C PRO A 122 7.57 6.80 13.14
N ASP A 123 8.12 6.10 12.16
CA ASP A 123 8.50 6.71 10.87
C ASP A 123 7.84 6.06 9.66
N ALA A 124 7.16 4.95 9.87
CA ALA A 124 6.55 4.19 8.79
C ALA A 124 5.38 3.35 9.30
N MET A 125 4.65 2.77 8.38
CA MET A 125 3.64 1.77 8.67
C MET A 125 4.11 0.41 8.12
N LEU A 126 3.63 -0.67 8.73
CA LEU A 126 3.73 -2.00 8.17
C LEU A 126 2.35 -2.41 7.70
N ALA A 127 2.25 -2.76 6.43
CA ALA A 127 1.01 -3.27 5.85
C ALA A 127 1.14 -4.79 5.70
N LEU A 128 0.35 -5.52 6.48
CA LEU A 128 0.30 -6.97 6.41
C LEU A 128 -0.82 -7.36 5.46
N ARG A 129 -0.47 -7.67 4.23
CA ARG A 129 -1.43 -7.96 3.16
C ARG A 129 -1.67 -9.45 3.00
N GLU A 130 -2.93 -9.85 3.07
CA GLU A 130 -3.34 -11.22 2.83
C GLU A 130 -4.30 -11.27 1.65
N GLY A 131 -3.82 -11.85 0.54
CA GLY A 131 -4.61 -12.13 -0.64
C GLY A 131 -5.22 -13.52 -0.58
N GLU A 132 -5.74 -13.99 -1.71
CA GLU A 132 -6.36 -15.32 -1.79
C GLU A 132 -5.36 -16.45 -1.60
N THR A 133 -4.10 -16.27 -2.03
CA THR A 133 -3.06 -17.30 -2.00
C THR A 133 -1.76 -16.87 -1.32
N GLU A 134 -1.55 -15.58 -1.09
CA GLU A 134 -0.28 -15.05 -0.61
C GLU A 134 -0.43 -14.07 0.54
N ARG A 135 0.62 -14.03 1.36
CA ARG A 135 0.79 -13.03 2.42
C ARG A 135 2.06 -12.24 2.16
N GLU A 136 1.97 -10.94 2.30
CA GLU A 136 3.11 -10.03 2.14
C GLU A 136 3.12 -8.99 3.24
N VAL A 137 4.32 -8.57 3.61
CA VAL A 137 4.51 -7.42 4.50
C VAL A 137 5.19 -6.33 3.70
N GLU A 138 4.61 -5.14 3.74
CA GLU A 138 5.17 -3.96 3.08
C GLU A 138 5.45 -2.88 4.10
N ARG A 139 6.57 -2.18 3.91
CA ARG A 139 6.87 -0.96 4.66
C ARG A 139 6.36 0.21 3.84
N THR A 140 5.53 1.03 4.47
CA THR A 140 4.84 2.15 3.82
C THR A 140 5.26 3.47 4.45
N THR A 141 5.66 4.41 3.61
CA THR A 141 6.05 5.76 4.04
C THR A 141 5.25 6.81 3.28
N LEU A 142 5.05 7.97 3.92
CA LEU A 142 4.38 9.09 3.30
C LEU A 142 5.33 9.84 2.38
N LEU A 143 4.86 10.24 1.20
CA LEU A 143 5.62 11.05 0.25
C LEU A 143 5.14 12.49 0.22
N PRO A 144 6.01 13.46 -0.16
CA PRO A 144 5.59 14.85 -0.37
C PRO A 144 4.52 14.93 -1.46
N ARG A 145 3.39 15.54 -1.14
CA ARG A 145 2.23 15.58 -2.03
C ARG A 145 2.48 16.31 -3.35
N ASP A 146 2.96 17.55 -3.28
CA ASP A 146 3.10 18.37 -4.48
C ASP A 146 4.21 17.91 -5.40
N GLU A 147 5.33 17.49 -4.83
CA GLU A 147 6.48 16.97 -5.59
C GLU A 147 6.12 15.66 -6.29
N THR A 148 5.38 14.79 -5.61
CA THR A 148 4.94 13.51 -6.16
C THR A 148 3.92 13.72 -7.28
N ALA A 149 2.95 14.61 -7.07
CA ALA A 149 1.96 14.95 -8.08
C ALA A 149 2.61 15.55 -9.32
N HIS A 150 3.61 16.41 -9.14
CA HIS A 150 4.35 17.01 -10.24
C HIS A 150 5.13 15.95 -11.05
N ALA A 151 5.76 14.99 -10.37
CA ALA A 151 6.52 13.93 -11.02
C ALA A 151 5.64 13.00 -11.86
N LEU A 152 4.37 12.78 -11.45
CA LEU A 152 3.40 11.96 -12.19
C LEU A 152 2.89 12.65 -13.47
N GLY A 153 3.14 13.95 -13.62
CA GLY A 153 2.74 14.73 -14.77
C GLY A 153 1.46 15.55 -14.53
N PRO A 154 1.28 16.64 -15.30
CA PRO A 154 0.19 17.60 -15.07
C PRO A 154 -1.20 16.99 -15.06
N GLU A 155 -1.51 16.13 -16.02
CA GLU A 155 -2.86 15.54 -16.14
C GLU A 155 -3.22 14.66 -14.96
N GLU A 156 -2.37 13.71 -14.63
CA GLU A 156 -2.62 12.78 -13.52
C GLU A 156 -2.46 13.43 -12.15
N GLY A 157 -1.45 14.28 -12.01
CA GLY A 157 -1.19 14.97 -10.75
C GLY A 157 -2.31 15.91 -10.38
N GLU A 158 -2.77 16.73 -11.32
CA GLU A 158 -3.85 17.68 -11.10
C GLU A 158 -5.18 16.99 -10.80
N GLU A 159 -5.51 15.97 -11.56
CA GLU A 159 -6.73 15.18 -11.33
C GLU A 159 -6.77 14.58 -9.92
N ARG A 160 -5.64 14.07 -9.45
CA ARG A 160 -5.56 13.48 -8.11
C ARG A 160 -5.62 14.52 -7.00
N LEU A 161 -5.10 15.71 -7.20
CA LEU A 161 -5.15 16.77 -6.21
C LEU A 161 -6.55 17.35 -6.03
N GLU A 162 -7.40 17.24 -7.01
CA GLU A 162 -8.81 17.69 -6.96
C GLU A 162 -9.72 16.71 -6.20
N HIS A 163 -9.29 15.50 -6.01
CA HIS A 163 -9.99 14.47 -5.27
C HIS A 163 -9.36 14.30 -3.89
#